data_41fd93e647fbe97746f9d26ec32eeac6
#
_entry.id   41fd93e647fbe97746f9d26ec32eeac6
#
_cell.length_a   1.000
_cell.length_b   1.000
_cell.length_c   1.000
_cell.angle_alpha   90.00
_cell.angle_beta   90.00
_cell.angle_gamma   90.00
#
_symmetry.space_group_name_H-M   'P 1'
#
loop_
_entity.id
_entity.type
_entity.pdbx_description
1 polymer ?
#
loop_
_entity_poly.entity_id
_entity_poly.type
_entity_poly.pdbx_seq_one_letter_code
_entity_poly.pdbx_strand_id
1 'polypeptide(L)'
;MIEKIREYVSTCPFLDEFVAINVNYLANDVKAYSVNESAGYNPVISKDLCGNREMQFLFSFDAKFHWNEEVQNNVDNSIFFEKFRNWLEENDDNGIYPEIEGIEPLSIGAITNGFIFATNSDEAIYRISCKFTYMKWR
;
A
#
# COMPACT_ATOMS: atom_id res chain seq x y z
N MET A 1 -13.65 1.59 -1.45
CA MET A 1 -12.32 2.23 -1.30
C MET A 1 -11.19 1.22 -1.40
N ILE A 2 -11.16 0.20 -0.54
CA ILE A 2 -10.03 -0.76 -0.52
C ILE A 2 -9.88 -1.52 -1.85
N GLU A 3 -10.98 -1.86 -2.52
CA GLU A 3 -10.91 -2.54 -3.83
C GLU A 3 -10.25 -1.67 -4.90
N LYS A 4 -10.52 -0.37 -4.88
CA LYS A 4 -9.90 0.58 -5.81
C LYS A 4 -8.40 0.76 -5.51
N ILE A 5 -8.03 0.72 -4.25
CA ILE A 5 -6.61 0.72 -3.86
C ILE A 5 -5.92 -0.56 -4.35
N ARG A 6 -6.58 -1.72 -4.22
CA ARG A 6 -6.05 -2.99 -4.74
C ARG A 6 -5.82 -2.92 -6.25
N GLU A 7 -6.80 -2.42 -7.00
CA GLU A 7 -6.68 -2.24 -8.45
C GLU A 7 -5.51 -1.32 -8.81
N TYR A 8 -5.35 -0.23 -8.05
CA TYR A 8 -4.25 0.72 -8.24
C TYR A 8 -2.90 0.07 -7.98
N VAL A 9 -2.75 -0.64 -6.87
CA VAL A 9 -1.51 -1.34 -6.52
C VAL A 9 -1.18 -2.41 -7.56
N SER A 10 -2.17 -3.06 -8.14
CA SER A 10 -1.96 -4.08 -9.16
C SER A 10 -1.30 -3.54 -10.44
N THR A 11 -1.29 -2.22 -10.64
CA THR A 11 -0.61 -1.60 -11.78
C THR A 11 0.90 -1.45 -11.57
N CYS A 12 1.40 -1.74 -10.38
CA CYS A 12 2.82 -1.64 -10.08
C CYS A 12 3.63 -2.65 -10.90
N PRO A 13 4.62 -2.20 -11.70
CA PRO A 13 5.34 -3.09 -12.61
C PRO A 13 6.33 -4.02 -11.92
N PHE A 14 6.61 -3.80 -10.63
CA PHE A 14 7.57 -4.60 -9.87
C PHE A 14 6.93 -5.82 -9.22
N LEU A 15 5.60 -5.93 -9.23
CA LEU A 15 4.90 -7.06 -8.65
C LEU A 15 4.91 -8.25 -9.59
N ASP A 16 4.95 -9.45 -9.00
CA ASP A 16 4.83 -10.68 -9.77
C ASP A 16 3.39 -10.80 -10.30
N GLU A 17 3.23 -10.78 -11.62
CA GLU A 17 1.92 -10.81 -12.28
C GLU A 17 1.15 -12.10 -12.03
N PHE A 18 1.85 -13.18 -11.64
CA PHE A 18 1.23 -14.46 -11.34
C PHE A 18 0.74 -14.60 -9.91
N VAL A 19 1.01 -13.58 -9.07
CA VAL A 19 0.60 -13.59 -7.67
C VAL A 19 -0.57 -12.62 -7.50
N ALA A 20 -1.71 -13.11 -7.03
CA ALA A 20 -2.88 -12.28 -6.78
C ALA A 20 -2.67 -11.38 -5.57
N ILE A 21 -3.26 -10.19 -5.62
CA ILE A 21 -3.29 -9.28 -4.48
C ILE A 21 -4.63 -9.48 -3.76
N ASN A 22 -4.59 -9.94 -2.53
CA ASN A 22 -5.76 -10.16 -1.70
C ASN A 22 -6.10 -8.91 -0.88
N VAL A 23 -7.32 -8.86 -0.37
CA VAL A 23 -7.79 -7.76 0.47
C VAL A 23 -8.01 -8.28 1.88
N ASN A 24 -7.35 -7.63 2.86
CA ASN A 24 -7.46 -7.90 4.30
C ASN A 24 -7.08 -9.32 4.74
N TYR A 25 -6.39 -10.07 3.89
CA TYR A 25 -5.77 -11.32 4.30
C TYR A 25 -4.59 -11.66 3.40
N LEU A 26 -3.68 -12.49 3.91
CA LEU A 26 -2.51 -12.95 3.19
C LEU A 26 -2.63 -14.47 2.98
N ALA A 27 -2.53 -14.91 1.72
CA ALA A 27 -2.66 -16.32 1.37
C ALA A 27 -1.51 -17.16 1.94
N ASN A 28 -1.74 -18.47 2.06
CA ASN A 28 -0.74 -19.42 2.59
C ASN A 28 0.35 -19.80 1.60
N ASP A 29 0.33 -19.26 0.39
CA ASP A 29 1.34 -19.52 -0.64
C ASP A 29 2.71 -19.00 -0.21
N VAL A 30 3.77 -19.55 -0.80
CA VAL A 30 5.16 -19.14 -0.51
C VAL A 30 5.36 -17.66 -0.80
N LYS A 31 4.76 -17.15 -1.87
CA LYS A 31 4.76 -15.74 -2.22
C LYS A 31 3.33 -15.25 -2.29
N ALA A 32 3.02 -14.21 -1.55
CA ALA A 32 1.66 -13.67 -1.49
C ALA A 32 1.69 -12.16 -1.26
N TYR A 33 0.67 -11.47 -1.78
CA TYR A 33 0.47 -10.05 -1.58
C TYR A 33 -0.90 -9.79 -0.97
N SER A 34 -0.98 -8.74 -0.16
CA SER A 34 -2.28 -8.24 0.30
C SER A 34 -2.26 -6.73 0.50
N VAL A 35 -3.43 -6.11 0.32
CA VAL A 35 -3.68 -4.73 0.68
C VAL A 35 -4.65 -4.74 1.84
N ASN A 36 -4.30 -4.06 2.93
CA ASN A 36 -5.08 -4.10 4.15
C ASN A 36 -5.46 -2.69 4.58
N GLU A 37 -6.73 -2.51 4.97
CA GLU A 37 -7.16 -1.25 5.55
C GLU A 37 -6.61 -1.14 6.98
N SER A 38 -6.01 0.00 7.30
CA SER A 38 -5.54 0.27 8.66
C SER A 38 -6.70 0.62 9.56
N ALA A 39 -6.57 0.33 10.84
CA ALA A 39 -7.58 0.63 11.85
C ALA A 39 -7.12 1.75 12.78
N GLY A 40 -8.04 2.33 13.54
CA GLY A 40 -7.71 3.23 14.64
C GLY A 40 -7.35 4.65 14.25
N TYR A 41 -7.72 5.10 13.07
CA TYR A 41 -7.48 6.48 12.65
C TYR A 41 -8.79 7.18 12.29
N ASN A 42 -8.76 8.52 12.31
CA ASN A 42 -9.89 9.32 11.87
C ASN A 42 -9.77 9.56 10.35
N PRO A 43 -10.74 9.13 9.55
CA PRO A 43 -10.69 9.33 8.10
C PRO A 43 -10.83 10.79 7.68
N VAL A 44 -11.33 11.66 8.54
CA VAL A 44 -11.51 13.08 8.23
C VAL A 44 -10.30 13.85 8.77
N ILE A 45 -9.55 14.49 7.87
CA ILE A 45 -8.42 15.36 8.27
C ILE A 45 -8.95 16.75 8.65
N SER A 46 -9.80 17.30 7.80
CA SER A 46 -10.37 18.64 8.03
C SER A 46 -11.73 18.77 7.35
N LYS A 47 -12.50 19.73 7.79
CA LYS A 47 -13.82 20.06 7.23
C LYS A 47 -13.96 21.56 7.17
N ASP A 48 -14.37 22.09 6.01
CA ASP A 48 -14.60 23.51 5.87
C ASP A 48 -16.05 23.90 6.29
N LEU A 49 -16.33 25.19 6.27
CA LEU A 49 -17.64 25.73 6.67
C LEU A 49 -18.77 25.31 5.71
N CYS A 50 -18.44 24.95 4.49
CA CYS A 50 -19.40 24.49 3.48
C CYS A 50 -19.66 22.99 3.56
N GLY A 51 -18.95 22.27 4.42
CA GLY A 51 -19.08 20.83 4.59
C GLY A 51 -18.20 20.00 3.67
N ASN A 52 -17.33 20.62 2.89
CA ASN A 52 -16.32 19.89 2.12
C ASN A 52 -15.27 19.33 3.07
N ARG A 53 -14.77 18.13 2.78
CA ARG A 53 -13.85 17.43 3.68
C ARG A 53 -12.59 17.01 2.98
N GLU A 54 -11.46 17.24 3.65
CA GLU A 54 -10.21 16.58 3.30
C GLU A 54 -10.16 15.25 4.05
N MET A 55 -10.02 14.16 3.30
CA MET A 55 -10.10 12.80 3.81
C MET A 55 -8.77 12.08 3.66
N GLN A 56 -8.56 11.08 4.49
CA GLN A 56 -7.42 10.17 4.36
C GLN A 56 -7.88 8.73 4.42
N PHE A 57 -7.21 7.89 3.65
CA PHE A 57 -7.36 6.45 3.71
C PHE A 57 -5.98 5.85 4.01
N LEU A 58 -5.85 5.23 5.17
CA LEU A 58 -4.60 4.59 5.57
C LEU A 58 -4.71 3.09 5.27
N PHE A 59 -3.72 2.58 4.57
CA PHE A 59 -3.67 1.18 4.19
C PHE A 59 -2.23 0.68 4.26
N SER A 60 -2.07 -0.64 4.29
CA SER A 60 -0.77 -1.26 4.16
C SER A 60 -0.73 -2.16 2.94
N PHE A 61 0.45 -2.28 2.35
CA PHE A 61 0.77 -3.31 1.38
C PHE A 61 1.69 -4.31 2.05
N ASP A 62 1.23 -5.55 2.11
CA ASP A 62 1.99 -6.66 2.70
C ASP A 62 2.43 -7.61 1.62
N ALA A 63 3.67 -8.06 1.70
CA ALA A 63 4.23 -9.05 0.81
C ALA A 63 4.93 -10.13 1.62
N LYS A 64 4.62 -11.38 1.30
CA LYS A 64 5.26 -12.53 1.90
C LYS A 64 6.31 -13.05 0.94
N PHE A 65 7.53 -13.20 1.42
CA PHE A 65 8.65 -13.74 0.66
C PHE A 65 9.29 -14.88 1.42
N HIS A 66 9.97 -15.74 0.68
CA HIS A 66 10.85 -16.73 1.27
C HIS A 66 11.98 -15.98 2.01
N TRP A 67 12.13 -16.29 3.29
CA TRP A 67 13.13 -15.68 4.15
C TRP A 67 14.09 -16.78 4.63
N ASN A 68 15.37 -16.53 4.52
CA ASN A 68 16.39 -17.42 5.05
C ASN A 68 17.55 -16.56 5.60
N GLU A 69 18.59 -17.21 6.07
CA GLU A 69 19.75 -16.51 6.61
C GLU A 69 20.66 -15.89 5.55
N GLU A 70 20.33 -16.03 4.26
CA GLU A 70 21.13 -15.42 3.19
C GLU A 70 20.88 -13.91 3.17
N VAL A 71 21.96 -13.16 3.39
CA VAL A 71 21.94 -11.70 3.41
C VAL A 71 21.41 -11.13 2.10
N GLN A 72 21.75 -11.75 0.97
CA GLN A 72 21.36 -11.25 -0.35
C GLN A 72 19.84 -11.27 -0.55
N ASN A 73 19.16 -12.33 -0.13
CA ASN A 73 17.70 -12.40 -0.23
C ASN A 73 17.02 -11.32 0.62
N ASN A 74 17.56 -11.05 1.80
CA ASN A 74 17.02 -10.01 2.67
C ASN A 74 17.25 -8.61 2.09
N VAL A 75 18.38 -8.39 1.45
CA VAL A 75 18.69 -7.13 0.74
C VAL A 75 17.73 -6.95 -0.44
N ASP A 76 17.51 -8.00 -1.23
CA ASP A 76 16.59 -7.96 -2.39
C ASP A 76 15.16 -7.63 -1.95
N ASN A 77 14.71 -8.20 -0.84
CA ASN A 77 13.39 -7.90 -0.28
C ASN A 77 13.27 -6.43 0.15
N SER A 78 14.33 -5.88 0.75
CA SER A 78 14.36 -4.47 1.14
C SER A 78 14.34 -3.55 -0.08
N ILE A 79 15.08 -3.89 -1.13
CA ILE A 79 15.12 -3.13 -2.39
C ILE A 79 13.73 -3.13 -3.05
N PHE A 80 13.00 -4.24 -2.99
CA PHE A 80 11.63 -4.32 -3.51
C PHE A 80 10.74 -3.23 -2.91
N PHE A 81 10.78 -3.05 -1.59
CA PHE A 81 9.95 -2.05 -0.92
C PHE A 81 10.41 -0.62 -1.19
N GLU A 82 11.71 -0.41 -1.35
CA GLU A 82 12.24 0.87 -1.77
C GLU A 82 11.72 1.25 -3.17
N LYS A 83 11.72 0.31 -4.10
CA LYS A 83 11.16 0.51 -5.44
C LYS A 83 9.66 0.79 -5.38
N PHE A 84 8.93 0.08 -4.54
CA PHE A 84 7.49 0.28 -4.37
C PHE A 84 7.20 1.69 -3.85
N ARG A 85 7.94 2.14 -2.85
CA ARG A 85 7.82 3.49 -2.32
C ARG A 85 8.11 4.55 -3.39
N ASN A 86 9.19 4.37 -4.14
CA ASN A 86 9.55 5.29 -5.21
C ASN A 86 8.49 5.32 -6.30
N TRP A 87 7.88 4.19 -6.62
CA TRP A 87 6.78 4.11 -7.58
C TRP A 87 5.58 4.94 -7.12
N LEU A 88 5.22 4.87 -5.84
CA LEU A 88 4.14 5.69 -5.29
C LEU A 88 4.48 7.17 -5.36
N GLU A 89 5.69 7.56 -5.01
CA GLU A 89 6.15 8.96 -5.07
C GLU A 89 6.10 9.49 -6.50
N GLU A 90 6.57 8.71 -7.46
CA GLU A 90 6.55 9.07 -8.86
C GLU A 90 5.13 9.22 -9.39
N ASN A 91 4.23 8.32 -9.03
CA ASN A 91 2.82 8.44 -9.41
C ASN A 91 2.17 9.68 -8.79
N ASP A 92 2.49 9.99 -7.55
CA ASP A 92 2.01 11.20 -6.88
C ASP A 92 2.47 12.45 -7.62
N ASP A 93 3.74 12.52 -8.00
CA ASP A 93 4.31 13.64 -8.74
C ASP A 93 3.68 13.80 -10.13
N ASN A 94 3.27 12.70 -10.75
CA ASN A 94 2.68 12.68 -12.09
C ASN A 94 1.15 12.74 -12.07
N GLY A 95 0.51 12.85 -10.92
CA GLY A 95 -0.94 12.92 -10.80
C GLY A 95 -1.65 11.61 -11.10
N ILE A 96 -1.00 10.47 -10.92
CA ILE A 96 -1.57 9.15 -11.16
C ILE A 96 -2.06 8.59 -9.83
N TYR A 97 -3.39 8.56 -9.68
CA TYR A 97 -4.06 8.17 -8.44
C TYR A 97 -5.09 7.07 -8.66
N PRO A 98 -5.54 6.41 -7.60
CA PRO A 98 -6.69 5.50 -7.71
C PRO A 98 -7.90 6.23 -8.29
N GLU A 99 -8.58 5.60 -9.24
CA GLU A 99 -9.78 6.15 -9.87
C GLU A 99 -11.00 5.82 -9.01
N ILE A 100 -11.49 6.82 -8.28
CA ILE A 100 -12.64 6.68 -7.40
C ILE A 100 -13.64 7.77 -7.73
N GLU A 101 -14.87 7.36 -8.03
CA GLU A 101 -15.93 8.28 -8.38
C GLU A 101 -16.35 9.12 -7.16
N GLY A 102 -16.60 10.41 -7.39
CA GLY A 102 -17.12 11.31 -6.37
C GLY A 102 -16.09 11.94 -5.46
N ILE A 103 -14.80 11.71 -5.70
CA ILE A 103 -13.72 12.34 -4.93
C ILE A 103 -12.70 13.01 -5.84
N GLU A 104 -11.90 13.91 -5.26
CA GLU A 104 -10.77 14.52 -5.94
C GLU A 104 -9.48 14.06 -5.26
N PRO A 105 -8.62 13.27 -5.94
CA PRO A 105 -7.36 12.84 -5.35
C PRO A 105 -6.43 14.02 -5.05
N LEU A 106 -5.72 13.95 -3.91
CA LEU A 106 -4.74 14.96 -3.52
C LEU A 106 -3.32 14.40 -3.49
N SER A 107 -3.13 13.27 -2.79
CA SER A 107 -1.80 12.68 -2.66
C SER A 107 -1.87 11.20 -2.34
N ILE A 108 -0.83 10.48 -2.70
CA ILE A 108 -0.64 9.09 -2.29
C ILE A 108 0.85 8.87 -2.02
N GLY A 109 1.16 8.10 -1.00
CA GLY A 109 2.55 7.81 -0.67
C GLY A 109 2.70 6.88 0.51
N ALA A 110 3.93 6.42 0.73
CA ALA A 110 4.29 5.63 1.88
C ALA A 110 4.54 6.53 3.08
N ILE A 111 4.03 6.14 4.24
CA ILE A 111 4.30 6.83 5.50
C ILE A 111 5.36 6.12 6.33
N THR A 112 5.71 4.89 5.96
CA THR A 112 6.83 4.15 6.55
C THR A 112 7.74 3.61 5.46
N ASN A 113 8.92 3.15 5.85
CA ASN A 113 9.71 2.26 5.00
C ASN A 113 9.12 0.86 5.07
N GLY A 114 9.47 -0.01 4.12
CA GLY A 114 9.15 -1.42 4.24
C GLY A 114 9.87 -2.03 5.44
N PHE A 115 9.16 -2.81 6.24
CA PHE A 115 9.73 -3.42 7.44
C PHE A 115 9.18 -4.84 7.61
N ILE A 116 9.93 -5.65 8.34
CA ILE A 116 9.50 -7.01 8.67
C ILE A 116 8.41 -6.92 9.72
N PHE A 117 7.21 -7.37 9.35
CA PHE A 117 6.04 -7.37 10.21
C PHE A 117 5.93 -8.67 11.01
N ALA A 118 6.22 -9.81 10.38
CA ALA A 118 6.16 -11.13 11.01
C ALA A 118 7.11 -12.09 10.31
N THR A 119 7.66 -13.03 11.06
CA THR A 119 8.53 -14.08 10.51
C THR A 119 8.18 -15.44 11.09
N ASN A 120 8.44 -16.48 10.31
CA ASN A 120 8.56 -17.86 10.80
C ASN A 120 9.91 -18.41 10.31
N SER A 121 10.12 -19.74 10.37
CA SER A 121 11.41 -20.34 10.02
C SER A 121 11.81 -20.14 8.56
N ASP A 122 10.84 -20.06 7.64
CA ASP A 122 11.09 -20.06 6.19
C ASP A 122 10.58 -18.82 5.47
N GLU A 123 9.71 -18.04 6.09
CA GLU A 123 9.02 -16.95 5.43
C GLU A 123 9.03 -15.67 6.27
N ALA A 124 9.07 -14.55 5.58
CA ALA A 124 8.90 -13.24 6.23
C ALA A 124 7.77 -12.48 5.55
N ILE A 125 6.97 -11.81 6.35
CA ILE A 125 5.94 -10.89 5.90
C ILE A 125 6.47 -9.48 6.11
N TYR A 126 6.60 -8.75 5.01
CA TYR A 126 7.00 -7.35 5.02
C TYR A 126 5.78 -6.47 4.85
N ARG A 127 5.81 -5.33 5.50
CA ARG A 127 4.71 -4.36 5.43
C ARG A 127 5.25 -2.98 5.10
N ILE A 128 4.56 -2.26 4.23
CA ILE A 128 4.75 -0.84 4.05
C ILE A 128 3.40 -0.15 4.27
N SER A 129 3.39 0.84 5.16
CA SER A 129 2.17 1.59 5.46
C SER A 129 2.09 2.82 4.55
N CYS A 130 0.91 3.06 4.02
CA CYS A 130 0.67 4.06 2.99
C CYS A 130 -0.54 4.93 3.34
N LYS A 131 -0.63 6.07 2.68
CA LYS A 131 -1.69 7.04 2.90
C LYS A 131 -2.14 7.60 1.56
N PHE A 132 -3.45 7.61 1.35
CA PHE A 132 -4.10 8.27 0.22
C PHE A 132 -4.98 9.39 0.76
N THR A 133 -4.76 10.62 0.29
CA THR A 133 -5.58 11.76 0.68
C THR A 133 -6.41 12.26 -0.50
N TYR A 134 -7.60 12.73 -0.20
CA TYR A 134 -8.54 13.17 -1.23
C TYR A 134 -9.54 14.16 -0.65
N MET A 135 -10.15 14.95 -1.53
CA MET A 135 -11.27 15.83 -1.17
C MET A 135 -12.59 15.13 -1.45
N LYS A 136 -13.49 15.23 -0.50
CA LYS A 136 -14.89 14.83 -0.65
C LYS A 136 -15.73 16.10 -0.64
N TRP A 137 -16.21 16.48 -1.82
CA TRP A 137 -17.04 17.67 -1.96
C TRP A 137 -18.47 17.37 -1.53
N ARG A 138 -19.03 18.32 -0.87
CA ARG A 138 -20.43 18.20 -0.41
C ARG A 138 -21.42 18.40 -1.56
#